data_4bf47b2b9547f28e5265153a7fbe4c47
#
_entry.id   4bf47b2b9547f28e5265153a7fbe4c47
#
_cell.length_a   1.000
_cell.length_b   1.000
_cell.length_c   1.000
_cell.angle_alpha   90.00
_cell.angle_beta   90.00
_cell.angle_gamma   90.00
#
_symmetry.space_group_name_H-M   'P 1'
#
loop_
_entity.id
_entity.type
_entity.pdbx_description
1 polymer ?
#
loop_
_entity_poly.entity_id
_entity_poly.type
_entity_poly.pdbx_seq_one_letter_code
_entity_poly.pdbx_strand_id
1 'polypeptide(L)'
;TQELPLSFLMDMAYDFERFGSRAVNCVQEYVRQWVRRSFGSFSEEIRQKIAEILNGYTKVIHRRRPEALGADTYHPVNEEESERILSEADDIIKKAEGVRTKLKCESADNQAAFAALIYYPAVATMNLVKMQVFTGLNHYYAGIGAANANDYGKEAAACFSCDRKLTEWYLESGL
;
A
#
# COMPACT_ATOMS: atom_id res chain seq x y z
N THR A 1 7.18 4.03 -1.92
CA THR A 1 8.36 4.89 -2.06
C THR A 1 9.42 4.21 -2.92
N GLN A 2 10.17 4.96 -3.69
CA GLN A 2 11.29 4.42 -4.49
C GLN A 2 12.57 4.27 -3.64
N GLU A 3 12.62 4.86 -2.47
CA GLU A 3 13.80 4.87 -1.61
C GLU A 3 14.17 3.49 -1.07
N LEU A 4 13.21 2.71 -0.60
CA LEU A 4 13.48 1.36 -0.08
C LEU A 4 14.05 0.43 -1.16
N PRO A 5 13.44 0.28 -2.36
CA PRO A 5 14.01 -0.55 -3.43
C PRO A 5 15.37 -0.04 -3.91
N LEU A 6 15.56 1.28 -3.99
CA LEU A 6 16.83 1.86 -4.41
C LEU A 6 17.93 1.57 -3.38
N SER A 7 17.65 1.77 -2.10
CA SER A 7 18.58 1.44 -1.02
C SER A 7 18.96 -0.04 -1.03
N PHE A 8 17.98 -0.93 -1.23
CA PHE A 8 18.23 -2.37 -1.33
C PHE A 8 19.13 -2.71 -2.52
N LEU A 9 18.87 -2.11 -3.68
CA LEU A 9 19.67 -2.31 -4.89
C LEU A 9 21.14 -1.85 -4.68
N MET A 10 21.33 -0.69 -4.05
CA MET A 10 22.67 -0.15 -3.78
C MET A 10 23.42 -1.01 -2.76
N ASP A 11 22.79 -1.39 -1.66
CA ASP A 11 23.37 -2.25 -0.64
C ASP A 11 23.70 -3.65 -1.20
N MET A 12 22.83 -4.21 -2.06
CA MET A 12 23.06 -5.48 -2.74
C MET A 12 24.22 -5.39 -3.76
N ALA A 13 24.33 -4.29 -4.47
CA ALA A 13 25.44 -4.08 -5.41
C ALA A 13 26.79 -3.95 -4.69
N TYR A 14 26.79 -3.39 -3.46
CA TYR A 14 27.98 -3.24 -2.64
C TYR A 14 28.39 -4.53 -1.92
N ASP A 15 27.42 -5.31 -1.42
CA ASP A 15 27.64 -6.56 -0.66
C ASP A 15 26.71 -7.66 -1.16
N PHE A 16 27.03 -8.21 -2.34
CA PHE A 16 26.23 -9.26 -2.96
C PHE A 16 26.21 -10.56 -2.15
N GLU A 17 27.28 -10.89 -1.44
CA GLU A 17 27.32 -12.12 -0.63
C GLU A 17 26.30 -12.08 0.50
N ARG A 18 26.12 -10.91 1.10
CA ARG A 18 25.16 -10.71 2.18
C ARG A 18 23.70 -10.70 1.69
N PHE A 19 23.42 -10.06 0.56
CA PHE A 19 22.05 -9.77 0.12
C PHE A 19 21.60 -10.58 -1.11
N GLY A 20 22.52 -11.17 -1.90
CA GLY A 20 22.21 -11.74 -3.22
C GLY A 20 21.93 -13.24 -3.25
N SER A 21 22.70 -14.06 -2.54
CA SER A 21 22.72 -15.52 -2.78
C SER A 21 21.90 -16.39 -1.82
N ARG A 22 21.44 -15.85 -0.69
CA ARG A 22 20.77 -16.62 0.38
C ARG A 22 19.37 -16.10 0.72
N ALA A 23 18.69 -15.56 -0.22
CA ALA A 23 17.81 -14.42 -0.06
C ALA A 23 16.32 -14.69 0.17
N VAL A 24 15.84 -15.88 0.50
CA VAL A 24 14.39 -16.08 0.69
C VAL A 24 13.85 -15.23 1.86
N ASN A 25 14.65 -14.96 2.88
CA ASN A 25 14.26 -14.12 4.02
C ASN A 25 15.00 -12.77 4.08
N CYS A 26 15.94 -12.53 3.18
CA CYS A 26 16.78 -11.33 3.18
C CYS A 26 15.96 -10.04 2.99
N VAL A 27 14.96 -10.06 2.14
CA VAL A 27 14.13 -8.88 1.84
C VAL A 27 13.37 -8.41 3.07
N GLN A 28 12.75 -9.32 3.82
CA GLN A 28 12.01 -8.95 5.04
C GLN A 28 12.93 -8.39 6.12
N GLU A 29 14.10 -8.99 6.30
CA GLU A 29 15.09 -8.49 7.24
C GLU A 29 15.64 -7.13 6.79
N TYR A 30 15.89 -6.96 5.51
CA TYR A 30 16.30 -5.68 4.95
C TYR A 30 15.27 -4.58 5.21
N VAL A 31 13.98 -4.85 4.97
CA VAL A 31 12.90 -3.90 5.27
C VAL A 31 12.92 -3.48 6.74
N ARG A 32 13.09 -4.44 7.69
CA ARG A 32 13.19 -4.11 9.11
C ARG A 32 14.40 -3.22 9.42
N GLN A 33 15.56 -3.52 8.83
CA GLN A 33 16.79 -2.73 9.01
C GLN A 33 16.62 -1.33 8.40
N TRP A 34 16.02 -1.22 7.22
CA TRP A 34 15.73 0.07 6.59
C TRP A 34 14.79 0.90 7.48
N VAL A 35 13.71 0.32 7.99
CA VAL A 35 12.78 1.00 8.91
C VAL A 35 13.51 1.45 10.19
N ARG A 36 14.38 0.64 10.76
CA ARG A 36 15.19 1.04 11.93
C ARG A 36 16.11 2.22 11.65
N ARG A 37 16.69 2.28 10.46
CA ARG A 37 17.55 3.41 10.05
C ARG A 37 16.73 4.69 9.83
N SER A 38 15.61 4.58 9.12
CA SER A 38 14.80 5.72 8.70
C SER A 38 13.88 6.26 9.81
N PHE A 39 13.45 5.41 10.72
CA PHE A 39 12.49 5.71 11.79
C PHE A 39 13.04 5.31 13.17
N GLY A 40 14.31 5.59 13.42
CA GLY A 40 14.99 5.19 14.65
C GLY A 40 14.42 5.80 15.92
N SER A 41 13.77 6.97 15.84
CA SER A 41 13.09 7.65 16.94
C SER A 41 11.80 6.96 17.40
N PHE A 42 11.18 6.12 16.55
CA PHE A 42 9.93 5.46 16.88
C PHE A 42 10.14 4.22 17.75
N SER A 43 9.10 3.85 18.50
CA SER A 43 9.11 2.61 19.29
C SER A 43 9.23 1.36 18.38
N GLU A 44 9.75 0.26 18.94
CA GLU A 44 9.88 -1.00 18.19
C GLU A 44 8.52 -1.49 17.64
N GLU A 45 7.44 -1.31 18.42
CA GLU A 45 6.09 -1.68 17.99
C GLU A 45 5.67 -0.90 16.72
N ILE A 46 5.94 0.41 16.68
CA ILE A 46 5.62 1.24 15.50
C ILE A 46 6.48 0.84 14.33
N ARG A 47 7.79 0.63 14.52
CA ARG A 47 8.71 0.20 13.46
C ARG A 47 8.30 -1.13 12.86
N GLN A 48 7.88 -2.09 13.69
CA GLN A 48 7.38 -3.37 13.20
C GLN A 48 6.13 -3.20 12.32
N LYS A 49 5.17 -2.38 12.75
CA LYS A 49 3.98 -2.09 11.94
C LYS A 49 4.31 -1.41 10.62
N ILE A 50 5.25 -0.48 10.60
CA ILE A 50 5.74 0.14 9.36
C ILE A 50 6.35 -0.91 8.43
N ALA A 51 7.15 -1.84 8.94
CA ALA A 51 7.72 -2.92 8.16
C ALA A 51 6.62 -3.85 7.58
N GLU A 52 5.56 -4.14 8.34
CA GLU A 52 4.42 -4.92 7.86
C GLU A 52 3.66 -4.19 6.74
N ILE A 53 3.42 -2.88 6.88
CA ILE A 53 2.79 -2.06 5.83
C ILE A 53 3.62 -2.10 4.55
N LEU A 54 4.93 -1.88 4.65
CA LEU A 54 5.84 -1.92 3.50
C LEU A 54 5.86 -3.29 2.82
N ASN A 55 5.92 -4.37 3.58
CA ASN A 55 5.89 -5.73 3.04
C ASN A 55 4.56 -6.03 2.32
N GLY A 56 3.42 -5.63 2.90
CA GLY A 56 2.11 -5.77 2.26
C GLY A 56 2.00 -4.92 0.98
N TYR A 57 2.36 -3.65 1.08
CA TYR A 57 2.36 -2.71 -0.04
C TYR A 57 3.23 -3.21 -1.21
N THR A 58 4.48 -3.58 -0.93
CA THR A 58 5.40 -4.06 -1.98
C THR A 58 4.92 -5.36 -2.60
N LYS A 59 4.30 -6.26 -1.85
CA LYS A 59 3.70 -7.50 -2.37
C LYS A 59 2.58 -7.19 -3.37
N VAL A 60 1.71 -6.22 -3.07
CA VAL A 60 0.60 -5.85 -3.97
C VAL A 60 1.12 -5.21 -5.25
N ILE A 61 1.99 -4.20 -5.17
CA ILE A 61 2.53 -3.52 -6.35
C ILE A 61 3.42 -4.42 -7.21
N HIS A 62 4.00 -5.48 -6.63
CA HIS A 62 4.81 -6.46 -7.37
C HIS A 62 3.96 -7.36 -8.28
N ARG A 63 2.71 -7.63 -7.91
CA ARG A 63 1.77 -8.37 -8.75
C ARG A 63 1.38 -7.56 -9.99
N ARG A 64 1.06 -6.29 -9.80
CA ARG A 64 0.72 -5.37 -10.89
C ARG A 64 1.08 -3.94 -10.49
N ARG A 65 1.82 -3.26 -11.35
CA ARG A 65 2.17 -1.84 -11.13
C ARG A 65 0.91 -0.97 -11.18
N PRO A 66 0.82 0.09 -10.36
CA PRO A 66 -0.34 0.99 -10.35
C PRO A 66 -0.72 1.53 -11.74
N GLU A 67 0.26 1.84 -12.59
CA GLU A 67 0.05 2.37 -13.94
C GLU A 67 -0.56 1.35 -14.91
N ALA A 68 -0.47 0.06 -14.56
CA ALA A 68 -0.98 -1.05 -15.37
C ALA A 68 -2.25 -1.68 -14.78
N LEU A 69 -2.80 -1.10 -13.71
CA LEU A 69 -4.06 -1.56 -13.12
C LEU A 69 -5.25 -1.11 -13.99
N GLY A 70 -6.16 -2.03 -14.23
CA GLY A 70 -7.42 -1.79 -14.90
C GLY A 70 -8.54 -2.62 -14.28
N ALA A 71 -9.76 -2.37 -14.69
CA ALA A 71 -10.95 -3.09 -14.22
C ALA A 71 -10.92 -4.60 -14.51
N ASP A 72 -10.09 -5.03 -15.44
CA ASP A 72 -9.89 -6.42 -15.88
C ASP A 72 -8.63 -7.07 -15.27
N THR A 73 -7.90 -6.37 -14.40
CA THR A 73 -6.66 -6.89 -13.81
C THR A 73 -6.91 -8.09 -12.92
N TYR A 74 -7.97 -8.05 -12.12
CA TYR A 74 -8.36 -9.12 -11.20
C TYR A 74 -9.71 -9.68 -11.63
N HIS A 75 -9.84 -11.02 -11.61
CA HIS A 75 -11.09 -11.65 -12.03
C HIS A 75 -12.18 -11.42 -10.98
N PRO A 76 -13.38 -10.95 -11.38
CA PRO A 76 -14.44 -10.57 -10.45
C PRO A 76 -14.91 -11.71 -9.54
N VAL A 77 -14.97 -12.94 -10.03
CA VAL A 77 -15.59 -14.06 -9.30
C VAL A 77 -14.74 -15.34 -9.23
N ASN A 78 -13.66 -15.47 -10.03
CA ASN A 78 -12.84 -16.68 -10.00
C ASN A 78 -11.99 -16.71 -8.74
N GLU A 79 -12.02 -17.85 -8.03
CA GLU A 79 -11.17 -18.16 -6.88
C GLU A 79 -11.18 -17.08 -5.78
N GLU A 80 -12.28 -16.34 -5.66
CA GLU A 80 -12.44 -15.23 -4.70
C GLU A 80 -11.32 -14.18 -4.81
N GLU A 81 -10.75 -14.03 -6.03
CA GLU A 81 -9.58 -13.16 -6.23
C GLU A 81 -9.87 -11.72 -5.84
N SER A 82 -11.01 -11.18 -6.27
CA SER A 82 -11.42 -9.81 -5.93
C SER A 82 -11.58 -9.60 -4.43
N GLU A 83 -12.22 -10.53 -3.72
CA GLU A 83 -12.42 -10.44 -2.27
C GLU A 83 -11.09 -10.50 -1.51
N ARG A 84 -10.19 -11.39 -1.93
CA ARG A 84 -8.86 -11.50 -1.35
C ARG A 84 -8.04 -10.22 -1.54
N ILE A 85 -8.07 -9.62 -2.73
CA ILE A 85 -7.35 -8.37 -3.02
C ILE A 85 -7.92 -7.20 -2.23
N LEU A 86 -9.26 -7.10 -2.14
CA LEU A 86 -9.91 -6.08 -1.32
C LEU A 86 -9.53 -6.22 0.16
N SER A 87 -9.54 -7.42 0.69
CA SER A 87 -9.15 -7.70 2.08
C SER A 87 -7.69 -7.35 2.36
N GLU A 88 -6.77 -7.69 1.45
CA GLU A 88 -5.35 -7.31 1.57
C GLU A 88 -5.18 -5.78 1.56
N ALA A 89 -5.88 -5.08 0.67
CA ALA A 89 -5.82 -3.62 0.58
C ALA A 89 -6.38 -2.95 1.86
N ASP A 90 -7.51 -3.43 2.37
CA ASP A 90 -8.12 -2.92 3.60
C ASP A 90 -7.22 -3.14 4.83
N ASP A 91 -6.55 -4.28 4.93
CA ASP A 91 -5.60 -4.57 6.02
C ASP A 91 -4.42 -3.59 6.00
N ILE A 92 -3.86 -3.31 4.83
CA ILE A 92 -2.76 -2.34 4.68
C ILE A 92 -3.21 -0.93 5.06
N ILE A 93 -4.37 -0.48 4.58
CA ILE A 93 -4.94 0.84 4.92
C ILE A 93 -5.17 0.93 6.42
N LYS A 94 -5.81 -0.07 7.02
CA LYS A 94 -6.08 -0.11 8.47
C LYS A 94 -4.81 -0.04 9.31
N LYS A 95 -3.77 -0.76 8.93
CA LYS A 95 -2.46 -0.70 9.59
C LYS A 95 -1.84 0.69 9.47
N ALA A 96 -1.88 1.30 8.28
CA ALA A 96 -1.33 2.63 8.04
C ALA A 96 -2.06 3.71 8.86
N GLU A 97 -3.39 3.67 8.90
CA GLU A 97 -4.22 4.56 9.74
C GLU A 97 -3.94 4.35 11.24
N GLY A 98 -3.78 3.11 11.67
CA GLY A 98 -3.44 2.78 13.05
C GLY A 98 -2.09 3.38 13.48
N VAL A 99 -1.07 3.32 12.61
CA VAL A 99 0.22 3.96 12.86
C VAL A 99 0.09 5.48 12.87
N ARG A 100 -0.57 6.06 11.87
CA ARG A 100 -0.80 7.52 11.78
C ARG A 100 -1.46 8.07 13.05
N THR A 101 -2.45 7.34 13.58
CA THR A 101 -3.14 7.75 14.81
C THR A 101 -2.21 7.74 16.02
N LYS A 102 -1.32 6.75 16.13
CA LYS A 102 -0.32 6.68 17.22
C LYS A 102 0.74 7.77 17.12
N LEU A 103 1.07 8.23 15.90
CA LEU A 103 2.09 9.25 15.68
C LEU A 103 1.61 10.68 15.94
N LYS A 104 0.35 10.94 16.31
CA LYS A 104 -0.16 12.29 16.59
C LYS A 104 0.58 13.03 17.71
N CYS A 105 1.24 12.30 18.60
CA CYS A 105 2.03 12.87 19.71
C CYS A 105 3.52 13.00 19.36
N GLU A 106 3.94 12.58 18.18
CA GLU A 106 5.32 12.67 17.70
C GLU A 106 5.62 14.07 17.13
N SER A 107 6.91 14.36 16.91
CA SER A 107 7.32 15.63 16.27
C SER A 107 6.72 15.76 14.87
N ALA A 108 6.56 17.02 14.41
CA ALA A 108 6.05 17.30 13.07
C ALA A 108 6.90 16.63 11.97
N ASP A 109 8.23 16.64 12.12
CA ASP A 109 9.16 16.02 11.18
C ASP A 109 8.96 14.49 11.09
N ASN A 110 8.75 13.83 12.23
CA ASN A 110 8.48 12.42 12.29
C ASN A 110 7.13 12.06 11.62
N GLN A 111 6.10 12.86 11.86
CA GLN A 111 4.80 12.70 11.20
C GLN A 111 4.90 12.93 9.70
N ALA A 112 5.64 13.97 9.28
CA ALA A 112 5.89 14.27 7.87
C ALA A 112 6.65 13.15 7.15
N ALA A 113 7.72 12.65 7.76
CA ALA A 113 8.50 11.54 7.21
C ALA A 113 7.63 10.27 7.02
N PHE A 114 6.83 9.91 8.03
CA PHE A 114 5.91 8.79 7.92
C PHE A 114 4.84 9.03 6.84
N ALA A 115 4.27 10.22 6.79
CA ALA A 115 3.25 10.58 5.82
C ALA A 115 3.78 10.48 4.38
N ALA A 116 4.94 11.04 4.10
CA ALA A 116 5.54 11.06 2.76
C ALA A 116 6.07 9.68 2.32
N LEU A 117 6.78 8.99 3.21
CA LEU A 117 7.48 7.76 2.84
C LEU A 117 6.62 6.50 2.91
N ILE A 118 5.61 6.47 3.76
CA ILE A 118 4.85 5.25 4.06
C ILE A 118 3.35 5.45 3.82
N TYR A 119 2.73 6.40 4.53
CA TYR A 119 1.28 6.51 4.59
C TYR A 119 0.65 6.84 3.24
N TYR A 120 1.04 7.96 2.64
CA TYR A 120 0.45 8.42 1.38
C TYR A 120 0.66 7.41 0.24
N PRO A 121 1.88 6.92 -0.04
CA PRO A 121 2.08 5.94 -1.11
C PRO A 121 1.31 4.64 -0.90
N ALA A 122 1.27 4.12 0.32
CA ALA A 122 0.57 2.87 0.61
C ALA A 122 -0.95 3.04 0.48
N VAL A 123 -1.53 4.07 1.12
CA VAL A 123 -2.98 4.26 1.15
C VAL A 123 -3.52 4.65 -0.22
N ALA A 124 -2.85 5.57 -0.95
CA ALA A 124 -3.25 5.96 -2.31
C ALA A 124 -3.23 4.75 -3.27
N THR A 125 -2.16 3.95 -3.22
CA THR A 125 -2.08 2.76 -4.08
C THR A 125 -3.15 1.73 -3.74
N MET A 126 -3.36 1.43 -2.45
CA MET A 126 -4.40 0.46 -2.05
C MET A 126 -5.81 0.96 -2.41
N ASN A 127 -6.04 2.26 -2.31
CA ASN A 127 -7.30 2.86 -2.72
C ASN A 127 -7.53 2.76 -4.23
N LEU A 128 -6.47 2.97 -5.04
CA LEU A 128 -6.52 2.74 -6.50
C LEU A 128 -6.81 1.27 -6.82
N VAL A 129 -6.15 0.33 -6.13
CA VAL A 129 -6.42 -1.11 -6.30
C VAL A 129 -7.89 -1.43 -6.03
N LYS A 130 -8.45 -0.96 -4.91
CA LYS A 130 -9.86 -1.15 -4.56
C LYS A 130 -10.79 -0.55 -5.62
N MET A 131 -10.50 0.65 -6.09
CA MET A 131 -11.28 1.31 -7.13
C MET A 131 -11.36 0.47 -8.40
N GLN A 132 -10.23 -0.10 -8.86
CA GLN A 132 -10.20 -0.92 -10.06
C GLN A 132 -10.93 -2.26 -9.85
N VAL A 133 -10.78 -2.91 -8.69
CA VAL A 133 -11.52 -4.14 -8.37
C VAL A 133 -13.02 -3.88 -8.35
N PHE A 134 -13.49 -2.83 -7.68
CA PHE A 134 -14.91 -2.48 -7.66
C PHE A 134 -15.44 -2.11 -9.05
N THR A 135 -14.64 -1.47 -9.88
CA THR A 135 -14.99 -1.20 -11.28
C THR A 135 -15.17 -2.51 -12.06
N GLY A 136 -14.26 -3.47 -11.89
CA GLY A 136 -14.36 -4.79 -12.52
C GLY A 136 -15.61 -5.57 -12.07
N LEU A 137 -15.90 -5.56 -10.76
CA LEU A 137 -17.12 -6.14 -10.20
C LEU A 137 -18.38 -5.46 -10.77
N ASN A 138 -18.40 -4.13 -10.84
CA ASN A 138 -19.51 -3.39 -11.43
C ASN A 138 -19.76 -3.80 -12.89
N HIS A 139 -18.70 -3.83 -13.72
CA HIS A 139 -18.81 -4.22 -15.14
C HIS A 139 -19.31 -5.66 -15.28
N TYR A 140 -18.77 -6.59 -14.51
CA TYR A 140 -19.17 -8.00 -14.56
C TYR A 140 -20.65 -8.17 -14.19
N TYR A 141 -21.08 -7.64 -13.03
CA TYR A 141 -22.45 -7.79 -12.55
C TYR A 141 -23.47 -7.00 -13.40
N ALA A 142 -23.09 -5.86 -13.97
CA ALA A 142 -23.90 -5.16 -14.95
C ALA A 142 -24.08 -5.96 -16.24
N GLY A 143 -23.02 -6.62 -16.72
CA GLY A 143 -23.06 -7.47 -17.91
C GLY A 143 -24.02 -8.66 -17.81
N ILE A 144 -24.23 -9.18 -16.61
CA ILE A 144 -25.20 -10.27 -16.36
C ILE A 144 -26.55 -9.76 -15.82
N GLY A 145 -26.77 -8.46 -15.76
CA GLY A 145 -28.03 -7.86 -15.31
C GLY A 145 -28.31 -8.01 -13.81
N ALA A 146 -27.27 -8.17 -12.98
CA ALA A 146 -27.43 -8.36 -11.55
C ALA A 146 -27.73 -7.04 -10.82
N ALA A 147 -28.64 -7.07 -9.85
CA ALA A 147 -29.11 -5.89 -9.12
C ALA A 147 -28.03 -5.18 -8.29
N ASN A 148 -27.02 -5.92 -7.81
CA ASN A 148 -25.91 -5.41 -7.00
C ASN A 148 -24.82 -4.68 -7.81
N ALA A 149 -24.92 -4.63 -9.14
CA ALA A 149 -23.94 -3.93 -9.97
C ALA A 149 -23.75 -2.47 -9.52
N ASN A 150 -24.86 -1.75 -9.28
CA ASN A 150 -24.82 -0.36 -8.88
C ASN A 150 -24.14 -0.13 -7.51
N ASP A 151 -24.15 -1.10 -6.62
CA ASP A 151 -23.51 -0.97 -5.32
C ASP A 151 -21.98 -1.00 -5.47
N TYR A 152 -21.45 -1.86 -6.33
CA TYR A 152 -20.02 -1.82 -6.69
C TYR A 152 -19.63 -0.53 -7.40
N GLY A 153 -20.50 0.04 -8.24
CA GLY A 153 -20.28 1.35 -8.85
C GLY A 153 -20.18 2.47 -7.81
N LYS A 154 -21.00 2.44 -6.75
CA LYS A 154 -20.91 3.38 -5.63
C LYS A 154 -19.61 3.22 -4.85
N GLU A 155 -19.18 1.98 -4.60
CA GLU A 155 -17.90 1.72 -3.93
C GLU A 155 -16.70 2.24 -4.74
N ALA A 156 -16.69 2.04 -6.07
CA ALA A 156 -15.66 2.60 -6.93
C ALA A 156 -15.64 4.13 -6.87
N ALA A 157 -16.80 4.78 -6.91
CA ALA A 157 -16.92 6.24 -6.78
C ALA A 157 -16.48 6.74 -5.38
N ALA A 158 -16.77 5.98 -4.33
CA ALA A 158 -16.30 6.27 -2.98
C ALA A 158 -14.76 6.20 -2.89
N CYS A 159 -14.13 5.19 -3.48
CA CYS A 159 -12.66 5.10 -3.57
C CYS A 159 -12.06 6.29 -4.30
N PHE A 160 -12.63 6.71 -5.43
CA PHE A 160 -12.19 7.91 -6.15
C PHE A 160 -12.29 9.17 -5.28
N SER A 161 -13.38 9.33 -4.55
CA SER A 161 -13.58 10.46 -3.64
C SER A 161 -12.60 10.44 -2.46
N CYS A 162 -12.26 9.26 -1.94
CA CYS A 162 -11.23 9.10 -0.90
C CYS A 162 -9.85 9.46 -1.42
N ASP A 163 -9.50 9.03 -2.63
CA ASP A 163 -8.22 9.33 -3.26
C ASP A 163 -8.02 10.84 -3.46
N ARG A 164 -9.05 11.53 -3.94
CA ARG A 164 -9.02 12.98 -4.09
C ARG A 164 -8.78 13.69 -2.75
N LYS A 165 -9.52 13.31 -1.69
CA LYS A 165 -9.34 13.88 -0.35
C LYS A 165 -7.95 13.61 0.23
N LEU A 166 -7.42 12.41 0.00
CA LEU A 166 -6.08 12.04 0.44
C LEU A 166 -5.01 12.87 -0.27
N THR A 167 -5.17 13.09 -1.56
CA THR A 167 -4.27 13.92 -2.37
C THR A 167 -4.33 15.38 -1.95
N GLU A 168 -5.54 15.94 -1.79
CA GLU A 168 -5.75 17.30 -1.28
C GLU A 168 -5.06 17.48 0.08
N TRP A 169 -5.33 16.56 1.02
CA TRP A 169 -4.68 16.58 2.33
C TRP A 169 -3.15 16.55 2.23
N TYR A 170 -2.59 15.70 1.37
CA TYR A 170 -1.13 15.58 1.22
C TYR A 170 -0.52 16.86 0.66
N LEU A 171 -1.12 17.47 -0.35
CA LEU A 171 -0.66 18.72 -0.96
C LEU A 171 -0.76 19.92 0.02
N GLU A 172 -1.84 19.99 0.80
CA GLU A 172 -2.04 21.06 1.80
C GLU A 172 -1.10 20.91 2.99
N SER A 173 -0.64 19.70 3.29
CA SER A 173 0.31 19.45 4.38
C SER A 173 1.70 20.02 4.12
N GLY A 174 2.02 20.44 2.89
CA GLY A 174 3.33 20.95 2.51
C GLY A 174 4.46 19.90 2.56
N LEU A 175 4.10 18.62 2.45
CA LEU A 175 4.99 17.44 2.51
C LEU A 175 5.61 17.13 1.15
#